data_a20130eca08a10e8633dc93800da90eb
#
_entry.id   a20130eca08a10e8633dc93800da90eb
#
_cell.length_a   1.000
_cell.length_b   1.000
_cell.length_c   1.000
_cell.angle_alpha   90.00
_cell.angle_beta   90.00
_cell.angle_gamma   90.00
#
_symmetry.space_group_name_H-M   'P 1'
#
loop_
_entity.id
_entity.type
_entity.pdbx_description
1 polymer ?
#
loop_
_entity_poly.entity_id
_entity_poly.type
_entity_poly.pdbx_seq_one_letter_code
_entity_poly.pdbx_strand_id
1 'polypeptide(L)'
;SVTWFVGAAIAYVIGAVMLNSVGNDAWRWMVASAAVPGIVFILLRRGTPESPRWLMSQGRVAEATAIMHKVFGPEVTLGELPQDEDGKASIRTVIRMGYMGRVIFTIVWWTCSAVPVFAIYGFGPSILTALHFGDGMDVIGTAFLTVLFLIGTAVAVMVVNRMGRRKLIINSFVWCGIPLLVLGIFPDAPSGIIFALFAMYAVFLGGTQILQTIYPVEMFPTEIRGT
;
A
#
# COMPACT_ATOMS: atom_id res chain seq x y z
N SER A 1 -2.39 -4.02 -1.37
CA SER A 1 -0.95 -3.81 -0.95
C SER A 1 0.02 -4.61 -1.80
N VAL A 2 -0.18 -5.92 -2.05
CA VAL A 2 0.71 -6.73 -2.92
C VAL A 2 0.86 -6.09 -4.30
N THR A 3 -0.23 -5.66 -4.93
CA THR A 3 -0.24 -5.01 -6.24
C THR A 3 0.63 -3.75 -6.30
N TRP A 4 0.71 -2.99 -5.21
CA TRP A 4 1.57 -1.83 -5.11
C TRP A 4 3.05 -2.20 -5.26
N PHE A 5 3.51 -3.23 -4.55
CA PHE A 5 4.91 -3.66 -4.61
C PHE A 5 5.26 -4.31 -5.94
N VAL A 6 4.31 -5.05 -6.55
CA VAL A 6 4.48 -5.56 -7.92
C VAL A 6 4.65 -4.41 -8.92
N GLY A 7 3.80 -3.38 -8.83
CA GLY A 7 3.91 -2.19 -9.65
C GLY A 7 5.24 -1.45 -9.47
N ALA A 8 5.68 -1.28 -8.22
CA ALA A 8 6.97 -0.67 -7.89
C ALA A 8 8.14 -1.49 -8.45
N ALA A 9 8.14 -2.81 -8.29
CA ALA A 9 9.18 -3.69 -8.83
C ALA A 9 9.27 -3.58 -10.36
N ILE A 10 8.13 -3.60 -11.06
CA ILE A 10 8.07 -3.42 -12.50
C ILE A 10 8.64 -2.04 -12.90
N ALA A 11 8.27 -0.98 -12.18
CA ALA A 11 8.78 0.37 -12.45
C ALA A 11 10.31 0.46 -12.28
N TYR A 12 10.87 -0.18 -11.25
CA TYR A 12 12.33 -0.24 -11.07
C TYR A 12 13.04 -1.00 -12.19
N VAL A 13 12.47 -2.13 -12.65
CA VAL A 13 13.03 -2.90 -13.77
C VAL A 13 13.00 -2.08 -15.07
N ILE A 14 11.87 -1.43 -15.37
CA ILE A 14 11.73 -0.54 -16.51
C ILE A 14 12.75 0.60 -16.41
N GLY A 15 12.88 1.21 -15.23
CA GLY A 15 13.83 2.27 -14.96
C GLY A 15 15.28 1.84 -15.23
N ALA A 16 15.69 0.69 -14.71
CA ALA A 16 17.03 0.17 -14.91
C ALA A 16 17.34 -0.13 -16.40
N VAL A 17 16.38 -0.73 -17.11
CA VAL A 17 16.52 -1.01 -18.54
C VAL A 17 16.62 0.28 -19.36
N MET A 18 15.79 1.27 -19.05
CA MET A 18 15.78 2.56 -19.79
C MET A 18 17.07 3.37 -19.56
N LEU A 19 17.58 3.39 -18.31
CA LEU A 19 18.84 4.06 -18.00
C LEU A 19 20.01 3.47 -18.78
N ASN A 20 20.06 2.15 -18.93
CA ASN A 20 21.12 1.48 -19.66
C ASN A 20 20.98 1.58 -21.18
N SER A 21 19.75 1.76 -21.71
CA SER A 21 19.51 1.70 -23.16
C SER A 21 19.43 3.06 -23.83
N VAL A 22 18.97 4.11 -23.14
CA VAL A 22 18.61 5.41 -23.76
C VAL A 22 19.50 6.56 -23.26
N GLY A 23 20.24 6.38 -22.17
CA GLY A 23 21.12 7.41 -21.63
C GLY A 23 20.37 8.61 -21.05
N ASN A 24 20.82 9.84 -21.36
CA ASN A 24 20.33 11.08 -20.72
C ASN A 24 18.83 11.36 -20.90
N ASP A 25 18.18 10.84 -21.93
CA ASP A 25 16.74 11.02 -22.18
C ASP A 25 15.88 9.91 -21.56
N ALA A 26 16.48 8.98 -20.81
CA ALA A 26 15.78 7.86 -20.18
C ALA A 26 14.60 8.30 -19.32
N TRP A 27 14.72 9.41 -18.58
CA TRP A 27 13.67 9.93 -17.71
C TRP A 27 12.36 10.25 -18.48
N ARG A 28 12.44 10.71 -19.72
CA ARG A 28 11.26 11.01 -20.57
C ARG A 28 10.49 9.72 -20.87
N TRP A 29 11.22 8.68 -21.22
CA TRP A 29 10.62 7.37 -21.53
C TRP A 29 10.10 6.67 -20.29
N MET A 30 10.75 6.83 -19.13
CA MET A 30 10.25 6.35 -17.85
C MET A 30 8.89 6.97 -17.52
N VAL A 31 8.76 8.29 -17.64
CA VAL A 31 7.48 8.98 -17.41
C VAL A 31 6.43 8.57 -18.44
N ALA A 32 6.81 8.46 -19.72
CA ALA A 32 5.91 8.03 -20.78
C ALA A 32 5.43 6.58 -20.58
N SER A 33 6.27 5.69 -20.07
CA SER A 33 5.91 4.29 -19.80
C SER A 33 4.78 4.16 -18.77
N ALA A 34 4.65 5.12 -17.85
CA ALA A 34 3.55 5.15 -16.88
C ALA A 34 2.16 5.35 -17.53
N ALA A 35 2.12 5.91 -18.75
CA ALA A 35 0.87 6.05 -19.50
C ALA A 35 0.32 4.69 -19.97
N VAL A 36 1.17 3.71 -20.22
CA VAL A 36 0.78 2.39 -20.75
C VAL A 36 -0.19 1.67 -19.80
N PRO A 37 0.14 1.44 -18.52
CA PRO A 37 -0.82 0.83 -17.59
C PRO A 37 -2.08 1.67 -17.40
N GLY A 38 -1.98 3.01 -17.48
CA GLY A 38 -3.14 3.90 -17.44
C GLY A 38 -4.10 3.66 -18.61
N ILE A 39 -3.59 3.59 -19.83
CA ILE A 39 -4.38 3.29 -21.05
C ILE A 39 -4.99 1.89 -20.95
N VAL A 40 -4.21 0.88 -20.58
CA VAL A 40 -4.69 -0.49 -20.39
C VAL A 40 -5.81 -0.52 -19.36
N PHE A 41 -5.68 0.17 -18.24
CA PHE A 41 -6.73 0.26 -17.23
C PHE A 41 -8.02 0.91 -17.76
N ILE A 42 -7.92 2.01 -18.51
CA ILE A 42 -9.07 2.67 -19.14
C ILE A 42 -9.78 1.72 -20.12
N LEU A 43 -9.00 0.99 -20.93
CA LEU A 43 -9.54 0.02 -21.88
C LEU A 43 -10.25 -1.15 -21.19
N LEU A 44 -9.63 -1.71 -20.16
CA LEU A 44 -10.21 -2.81 -19.37
C LEU A 44 -11.45 -2.37 -18.59
N ARG A 45 -11.53 -1.11 -18.17
CA ARG A 45 -12.68 -0.57 -17.43
C ARG A 45 -13.90 -0.32 -18.34
N ARG A 46 -13.74 -0.31 -19.66
CA ARG A 46 -14.83 -0.13 -20.65
C ARG A 46 -15.84 -1.23 -20.55
N GLY A 47 -16.44 -1.70 -19.73
CA GLY A 47 -17.43 -2.78 -19.60
C GLY A 47 -17.61 -3.18 -18.14
N THR A 48 -16.89 -2.53 -17.24
CA THR A 48 -17.07 -2.76 -15.82
C THR A 48 -18.35 -2.05 -15.36
N PRO A 49 -19.30 -2.77 -14.79
CA PRO A 49 -20.54 -2.18 -14.29
C PRO A 49 -20.26 -1.26 -13.10
N GLU A 50 -21.15 -0.30 -12.87
CA GLU A 50 -21.09 0.56 -11.68
C GLU A 50 -21.28 -0.24 -10.39
N SER A 51 -20.86 0.35 -9.27
CA SER A 51 -21.04 -0.28 -7.97
C SER A 51 -22.52 -0.43 -7.64
N PRO A 52 -23.02 -1.65 -7.35
CA PRO A 52 -24.41 -1.84 -6.94
C PRO A 52 -24.82 -0.99 -5.74
N ARG A 53 -23.89 -0.83 -4.78
CA ARG A 53 -24.12 0.00 -3.60
C ARG A 53 -24.29 1.47 -3.94
N TRP A 54 -23.50 1.99 -4.88
CA TRP A 54 -23.64 3.38 -5.34
C TRP A 54 -24.95 3.58 -6.10
N LEU A 55 -25.34 2.64 -6.97
CA LEU A 55 -26.63 2.69 -7.67
C LEU A 55 -27.81 2.68 -6.70
N MET A 56 -27.73 1.89 -5.63
CA MET A 56 -28.76 1.88 -4.59
C MET A 56 -28.83 3.22 -3.85
N SER A 57 -27.70 3.83 -3.53
CA SER A 57 -27.69 5.17 -2.89
C SER A 57 -28.24 6.28 -3.78
N GLN A 58 -28.27 6.06 -5.11
CA GLN A 58 -28.91 6.93 -6.10
C GLN A 58 -30.38 6.58 -6.38
N GLY A 59 -30.96 5.59 -5.66
CA GLY A 59 -32.32 5.12 -5.89
C GLY A 59 -32.51 4.25 -7.14
N ARG A 60 -31.42 3.89 -7.85
CA ARG A 60 -31.44 3.06 -9.07
C ARG A 60 -31.40 1.56 -8.74
N VAL A 61 -32.37 1.12 -7.93
CA VAL A 61 -32.40 -0.24 -7.36
C VAL A 61 -32.49 -1.33 -8.44
N ALA A 62 -33.29 -1.11 -9.51
CA ALA A 62 -33.43 -2.08 -10.57
C ALA A 62 -32.11 -2.39 -11.30
N GLU A 63 -31.30 -1.37 -11.56
CA GLU A 63 -29.98 -1.55 -12.18
C GLU A 63 -29.01 -2.22 -11.24
N ALA A 64 -29.03 -1.87 -9.96
CA ALA A 64 -28.21 -2.52 -8.93
C ALA A 64 -28.52 -4.02 -8.86
N THR A 65 -29.82 -4.39 -8.89
CA THR A 65 -30.28 -5.78 -8.90
C THR A 65 -29.82 -6.51 -10.16
N ALA A 66 -29.95 -5.89 -11.32
CA ALA A 66 -29.50 -6.50 -12.58
C ALA A 66 -28.00 -6.78 -12.60
N ILE A 67 -27.17 -5.87 -12.04
CA ILE A 67 -25.73 -6.06 -11.92
C ILE A 67 -25.41 -7.18 -10.92
N MET A 68 -26.08 -7.23 -9.77
CA MET A 68 -25.90 -8.28 -8.77
C MET A 68 -26.25 -9.66 -9.36
N HIS A 69 -27.36 -9.78 -10.06
CA HIS A 69 -27.73 -11.03 -10.73
C HIS A 69 -26.72 -11.44 -11.81
N LYS A 70 -26.15 -10.48 -12.54
CA LYS A 70 -25.14 -10.74 -13.58
C LYS A 70 -23.82 -11.25 -12.98
N VAL A 71 -23.43 -10.76 -11.82
CA VAL A 71 -22.10 -11.03 -11.20
C VAL A 71 -22.17 -12.23 -10.26
N PHE A 72 -23.22 -12.35 -9.46
CA PHE A 72 -23.31 -13.33 -8.37
C PHE A 72 -24.39 -14.40 -8.61
N GLY A 73 -25.20 -14.27 -9.67
CA GLY A 73 -26.28 -15.18 -9.98
C GLY A 73 -27.66 -14.69 -9.50
N PRO A 74 -28.73 -15.30 -10.05
CA PRO A 74 -30.12 -14.85 -9.82
C PRO A 74 -30.64 -15.09 -8.40
N GLU A 75 -29.99 -15.92 -7.62
CA GLU A 75 -30.42 -16.26 -6.26
C GLU A 75 -30.01 -15.20 -5.21
N VAL A 76 -29.14 -14.24 -5.58
CA VAL A 76 -28.67 -13.22 -4.67
C VAL A 76 -29.65 -12.06 -4.60
N THR A 77 -30.35 -11.95 -3.49
CA THR A 77 -31.18 -10.78 -3.16
C THR A 77 -30.30 -9.67 -2.60
N LEU A 78 -30.59 -8.42 -3.04
CA LEU A 78 -30.03 -7.24 -2.39
C LEU A 78 -30.59 -7.20 -0.96
N GLY A 79 -29.73 -7.38 0.04
CA GLY A 79 -30.11 -7.08 1.42
C GLY A 79 -30.53 -5.60 1.50
N GLU A 80 -31.45 -5.30 2.38
CA GLU A 80 -31.79 -3.91 2.70
C GLU A 80 -30.49 -3.21 3.08
N LEU A 81 -30.10 -2.18 2.30
CA LEU A 81 -29.06 -1.29 2.80
C LEU A 81 -29.58 -0.70 4.10
N PRO A 82 -28.76 -0.60 5.13
CA PRO A 82 -29.09 0.28 6.25
C PRO A 82 -29.49 1.60 5.61
N GLN A 83 -30.72 2.05 5.82
CA GLN A 83 -31.16 3.36 5.35
C GLN A 83 -30.15 4.32 5.96
N ASP A 84 -29.26 4.85 5.13
CA ASP A 84 -28.48 6.01 5.51
C ASP A 84 -29.52 7.12 5.77
N GLU A 85 -29.96 7.20 7.03
CA GLU A 85 -30.66 8.40 7.47
C GLU A 85 -29.77 9.57 7.09
N ASP A 86 -30.16 10.35 6.10
CA ASP A 86 -29.61 11.61 5.55
C ASP A 86 -28.33 12.19 6.21
N GLY A 87 -27.43 11.37 6.60
CA GLY A 87 -26.23 11.76 7.29
C GLY A 87 -25.06 11.85 6.30
N LYS A 88 -24.87 13.00 5.65
CA LYS A 88 -23.54 13.36 5.15
C LYS A 88 -22.56 13.10 6.27
N ALA A 89 -21.78 12.02 6.14
CA ALA A 89 -20.77 11.67 7.11
C ALA A 89 -19.89 12.92 7.32
N SER A 90 -19.97 13.50 8.51
CA SER A 90 -19.28 14.73 8.86
C SER A 90 -18.23 14.42 9.93
N ILE A 91 -17.10 15.09 9.88
CA ILE A 91 -16.08 15.04 10.94
C ILE A 91 -16.72 15.25 12.33
N ARG A 92 -17.76 16.11 12.40
CA ARG A 92 -18.51 16.34 13.64
C ARG A 92 -19.22 15.07 14.15
N THR A 93 -19.73 14.24 13.26
CA THR A 93 -20.35 12.95 13.57
C THR A 93 -19.33 11.97 14.14
N VAL A 94 -18.12 11.90 13.55
CA VAL A 94 -17.02 11.08 14.03
C VAL A 94 -16.60 11.49 15.45
N ILE A 95 -16.50 12.79 15.72
CA ILE A 95 -16.18 13.32 17.06
C ILE A 95 -17.29 12.96 18.05
N ARG A 96 -18.56 13.18 17.70
CA ARG A 96 -19.71 12.92 18.56
C ARG A 96 -19.86 11.43 18.92
N MET A 97 -19.50 10.55 17.97
CA MET A 97 -19.53 9.11 18.18
C MET A 97 -18.32 8.58 19.00
N GLY A 98 -17.39 9.44 19.41
CA GLY A 98 -16.22 9.05 20.21
C GLY A 98 -15.12 8.29 19.45
N TYR A 99 -15.11 8.34 18.10
CA TYR A 99 -14.14 7.65 17.28
C TYR A 99 -12.81 8.43 17.09
N MET A 100 -12.67 9.61 17.66
CA MET A 100 -11.48 10.46 17.48
C MET A 100 -10.18 9.75 17.86
N GLY A 101 -10.17 8.96 18.94
CA GLY A 101 -8.99 8.19 19.32
C GLY A 101 -8.55 7.18 18.24
N ARG A 102 -9.50 6.55 17.55
CA ARG A 102 -9.21 5.62 16.44
C ARG A 102 -8.71 6.36 15.21
N VAL A 103 -9.24 7.55 14.94
CA VAL A 103 -8.77 8.42 13.85
C VAL A 103 -7.33 8.85 14.10
N ILE A 104 -7.02 9.35 15.29
CA ILE A 104 -5.65 9.75 15.66
C ILE A 104 -4.70 8.56 15.55
N PHE A 105 -5.09 7.40 16.08
CA PHE A 105 -4.31 6.17 15.96
C PHE A 105 -4.03 5.83 14.49
N THR A 106 -5.04 5.89 13.62
CA THR A 106 -4.89 5.61 12.19
C THR A 106 -3.96 6.60 11.52
N ILE A 107 -4.08 7.89 11.81
CA ILE A 107 -3.20 8.94 11.26
C ILE A 107 -1.75 8.70 11.68
N VAL A 108 -1.51 8.51 12.98
CA VAL A 108 -0.15 8.26 13.51
C VAL A 108 0.43 7.01 12.88
N TRP A 109 -0.32 5.94 12.84
CA TRP A 109 0.12 4.69 12.26
C TRP A 109 0.45 4.82 10.76
N TRP A 110 -0.43 5.46 9.97
CA TRP A 110 -0.17 5.73 8.55
C TRP A 110 1.09 6.56 8.35
N THR A 111 1.25 7.62 9.12
CA THR A 111 2.43 8.49 9.06
C THR A 111 3.70 7.73 9.41
N CYS A 112 3.70 6.99 10.53
CA CYS A 112 4.86 6.19 10.94
C CYS A 112 5.22 5.07 9.94
N SER A 113 4.25 4.56 9.20
CA SER A 113 4.50 3.56 8.15
C SER A 113 4.96 4.20 6.85
N ALA A 114 4.37 5.32 6.45
CA ALA A 114 4.61 5.96 5.16
C ALA A 114 5.96 6.67 5.10
N VAL A 115 6.32 7.41 6.16
CA VAL A 115 7.56 8.21 6.18
C VAL A 115 8.80 7.37 5.87
N PRO A 116 9.08 6.24 6.55
CA PRO A 116 10.25 5.43 6.24
C PRO A 116 10.21 4.81 4.83
N VAL A 117 9.01 4.40 4.37
CA VAL A 117 8.84 3.84 3.02
C VAL A 117 9.23 4.84 1.96
N PHE A 118 8.64 6.04 2.02
CA PHE A 118 8.93 7.08 1.03
C PHE A 118 10.36 7.63 1.15
N ALA A 119 10.93 7.67 2.36
CA ALA A 119 12.33 8.02 2.53
C ALA A 119 13.25 7.03 1.79
N ILE A 120 13.00 5.72 1.92
CA ILE A 120 13.80 4.71 1.24
C ILE A 120 13.53 4.71 -0.27
N TYR A 121 12.28 4.88 -0.73
CA TYR A 121 12.00 4.97 -2.16
C TYR A 121 12.55 6.23 -2.81
N GLY A 122 12.47 7.38 -2.14
CA GLY A 122 12.96 8.66 -2.68
C GLY A 122 14.47 8.84 -2.59
N PHE A 123 15.07 8.38 -1.50
CA PHE A 123 16.48 8.59 -1.20
C PHE A 123 17.31 7.30 -1.16
N GLY A 124 16.70 6.15 -1.49
CA GLY A 124 17.37 4.84 -1.44
C GLY A 124 18.70 4.80 -2.18
N PRO A 125 18.78 5.21 -3.46
CA PRO A 125 20.05 5.27 -4.17
C PRO A 125 21.07 6.16 -3.46
N SER A 126 20.69 7.37 -3.04
CA SER A 126 21.56 8.31 -2.32
C SER A 126 22.03 7.77 -0.98
N ILE A 127 21.16 7.05 -0.26
CA ILE A 127 21.53 6.40 1.02
C ILE A 127 22.54 5.29 0.77
N LEU A 128 22.31 4.44 -0.25
CA LEU A 128 23.24 3.36 -0.58
C LEU A 128 24.60 3.88 -1.05
N THR A 129 24.60 4.97 -1.83
CA THR A 129 25.85 5.64 -2.26
C THR A 129 26.59 6.23 -1.06
N ALA A 130 25.88 6.90 -0.15
CA ALA A 130 26.47 7.46 1.08
C ALA A 130 27.05 6.38 2.01
N LEU A 131 26.50 5.16 1.95
CA LEU A 131 26.96 3.99 2.69
C LEU A 131 28.06 3.21 1.94
N HIS A 132 28.71 3.82 0.94
CA HIS A 132 29.83 3.25 0.16
C HIS A 132 29.50 1.95 -0.59
N PHE A 133 28.23 1.76 -0.98
CA PHE A 133 27.90 0.75 -1.98
C PHE A 133 28.41 1.23 -3.35
N GLY A 134 29.23 0.41 -4.01
CA GLY A 134 29.94 0.79 -5.24
C GLY A 134 29.00 1.23 -6.39
N ASP A 135 29.55 1.98 -7.32
CA ASP A 135 28.84 2.54 -8.47
C ASP A 135 28.03 1.48 -9.23
N GLY A 136 26.74 1.74 -9.42
CA GLY A 136 25.79 0.84 -10.09
C GLY A 136 25.07 -0.17 -9.18
N MET A 137 25.49 -0.34 -7.93
CA MET A 137 24.80 -1.20 -6.96
C MET A 137 23.61 -0.52 -6.28
N ASP A 138 23.48 0.79 -6.38
CA ASP A 138 22.43 1.60 -5.80
C ASP A 138 21.03 1.28 -6.36
N VAL A 139 20.90 1.19 -7.68
CA VAL A 139 19.63 0.84 -8.36
C VAL A 139 19.30 -0.63 -8.14
N ILE A 140 20.29 -1.52 -8.26
CA ILE A 140 20.11 -2.96 -8.04
C ILE A 140 19.75 -3.23 -6.58
N GLY A 141 20.41 -2.58 -5.62
CA GLY A 141 20.12 -2.69 -4.20
C GLY A 141 18.69 -2.25 -3.88
N THR A 142 18.23 -1.12 -4.44
CA THR A 142 16.86 -0.64 -4.25
C THR A 142 15.83 -1.58 -4.87
N ALA A 143 16.11 -2.14 -6.05
CA ALA A 143 15.25 -3.15 -6.69
C ALA A 143 15.17 -4.41 -5.82
N PHE A 144 16.29 -4.88 -5.27
CA PHE A 144 16.32 -6.04 -4.38
C PHE A 144 15.52 -5.80 -3.10
N LEU A 145 15.64 -4.63 -2.47
CA LEU A 145 14.83 -4.26 -1.31
C LEU A 145 13.33 -4.28 -1.65
N THR A 146 12.94 -3.83 -2.85
CA THR A 146 11.54 -3.88 -3.29
C THR A 146 11.02 -5.31 -3.41
N VAL A 147 11.85 -6.24 -3.87
CA VAL A 147 11.51 -7.67 -3.90
C VAL A 147 11.35 -8.23 -2.47
N LEU A 148 12.22 -7.83 -1.55
CA LEU A 148 12.08 -8.20 -0.13
C LEU A 148 10.81 -7.64 0.51
N PHE A 149 10.40 -6.42 0.19
CA PHE A 149 9.09 -5.87 0.57
C PHE A 149 7.94 -6.74 0.07
N LEU A 150 8.01 -7.19 -1.18
CA LEU A 150 6.99 -8.06 -1.76
C LEU A 150 6.91 -9.41 -1.01
N ILE A 151 8.06 -10.02 -0.75
CA ILE A 151 8.15 -11.28 0.01
C ILE A 151 7.57 -11.08 1.43
N GLY A 152 8.00 -10.03 2.14
CA GLY A 152 7.49 -9.70 3.47
C GLY A 152 5.98 -9.49 3.50
N THR A 153 5.45 -8.82 2.47
CA THR A 153 4.01 -8.61 2.30
C THR A 153 3.28 -9.94 2.07
N ALA A 154 3.82 -10.82 1.24
CA ALA A 154 3.23 -12.14 0.99
C ALA A 154 3.21 -13.01 2.26
N VAL A 155 4.32 -13.02 3.01
CA VAL A 155 4.40 -13.71 4.31
C VAL A 155 3.38 -13.13 5.31
N ALA A 156 3.25 -11.80 5.38
CA ALA A 156 2.30 -11.16 6.27
C ALA A 156 0.85 -11.52 5.94
N VAL A 157 0.48 -11.68 4.65
CA VAL A 157 -0.85 -12.18 4.23
C VAL A 157 -1.12 -13.57 4.81
N MET A 158 -0.14 -14.47 4.77
CA MET A 158 -0.30 -15.83 5.30
C MET A 158 -0.42 -15.87 6.82
N VAL A 159 0.26 -14.94 7.49
CA VAL A 159 0.39 -14.92 8.95
C VAL A 159 -0.72 -14.11 9.63
N VAL A 160 -1.33 -13.13 8.94
CA VAL A 160 -2.31 -12.19 9.51
C VAL A 160 -3.49 -12.90 10.21
N ASN A 161 -3.96 -14.01 9.64
CA ASN A 161 -5.08 -14.77 10.21
C ASN A 161 -4.66 -15.65 11.40
N ARG A 162 -3.36 -16.00 11.51
CA ARG A 162 -2.85 -16.83 12.61
C ARG A 162 -2.43 -16.02 13.83
N MET A 163 -1.74 -14.89 13.60
CA MET A 163 -1.22 -14.05 14.70
C MET A 163 -2.23 -13.03 15.22
N GLY A 164 -3.21 -12.65 14.41
CA GLY A 164 -4.13 -11.55 14.70
C GLY A 164 -3.52 -10.17 14.42
N ARG A 165 -4.41 -9.21 14.13
CA ARG A 165 -4.03 -7.86 13.63
C ARG A 165 -3.11 -7.10 14.59
N ARG A 166 -3.48 -7.04 15.88
CA ARG A 166 -2.73 -6.28 16.90
C ARG A 166 -1.29 -6.78 17.08
N LYS A 167 -1.12 -8.09 17.19
CA LYS A 167 0.21 -8.70 17.38
C LYS A 167 1.07 -8.50 16.13
N LEU A 168 0.48 -8.63 14.94
CA LEU A 168 1.18 -8.43 13.69
C LEU A 168 1.67 -6.99 13.54
N ILE A 169 0.82 -5.98 13.86
CA ILE A 169 1.22 -4.56 13.81
C ILE A 169 2.41 -4.31 14.76
N ILE A 170 2.27 -4.69 16.02
CA ILE A 170 3.30 -4.42 17.05
C ILE A 170 4.62 -5.07 16.65
N ASN A 171 4.61 -6.36 16.31
CA ASN A 171 5.82 -7.06 15.90
C ASN A 171 6.45 -6.43 14.64
N SER A 172 5.65 -6.10 13.64
CA SER A 172 6.15 -5.49 12.41
C SER A 172 6.82 -4.14 12.69
N PHE A 173 6.23 -3.28 13.51
CA PHE A 173 6.85 -1.99 13.87
C PHE A 173 8.13 -2.15 14.69
N VAL A 174 8.15 -3.05 15.66
CA VAL A 174 9.34 -3.31 16.48
C VAL A 174 10.48 -3.81 15.59
N TRP A 175 10.23 -4.81 14.76
CA TRP A 175 11.24 -5.39 13.88
C TRP A 175 11.60 -4.52 12.67
N CYS A 176 10.79 -3.52 12.32
CA CYS A 176 11.16 -2.46 11.39
C CYS A 176 12.00 -1.37 12.08
N GLY A 177 11.64 -1.00 13.30
CA GLY A 177 12.29 0.08 14.03
C GLY A 177 13.70 -0.25 14.46
N ILE A 178 13.95 -1.47 14.93
CA ILE A 178 15.28 -1.90 15.41
C ILE A 178 16.38 -1.71 14.35
N PRO A 179 16.25 -2.21 13.10
CA PRO A 179 17.26 -2.00 12.07
C PRO A 179 17.54 -0.53 11.77
N LEU A 180 16.49 0.28 11.69
CA LEU A 180 16.66 1.71 11.41
C LEU A 180 17.34 2.45 12.56
N LEU A 181 17.04 2.09 13.81
CA LEU A 181 17.74 2.63 14.98
C LEU A 181 19.22 2.23 15.00
N VAL A 182 19.52 0.96 14.71
CA VAL A 182 20.91 0.47 14.64
C VAL A 182 21.67 1.22 13.54
N LEU A 183 21.08 1.42 12.36
CA LEU A 183 21.68 2.19 11.28
C LEU A 183 21.91 3.66 11.66
N GLY A 184 20.98 4.26 12.41
CA GLY A 184 21.13 5.65 12.88
C GLY A 184 22.23 5.83 13.93
N ILE A 185 22.51 4.79 14.73
CA ILE A 185 23.55 4.83 15.77
C ILE A 185 24.92 4.46 15.19
N PHE A 186 24.97 3.52 14.25
CA PHE A 186 26.19 2.99 13.66
C PHE A 186 26.20 3.17 12.12
N PRO A 187 26.33 4.41 11.61
CA PRO A 187 26.31 4.67 10.18
C PRO A 187 27.53 4.08 9.44
N ASP A 188 28.65 3.93 10.15
CA ASP A 188 29.93 3.42 9.61
C ASP A 188 30.06 1.88 9.68
N ALA A 189 28.94 1.16 9.86
CA ALA A 189 28.96 -0.30 9.89
C ALA A 189 29.40 -0.88 8.52
N PRO A 190 29.99 -2.08 8.48
CA PRO A 190 30.33 -2.75 7.22
C PRO A 190 29.10 -2.86 6.28
N SER A 191 29.31 -2.65 4.98
CA SER A 191 28.24 -2.63 3.96
C SER A 191 27.32 -3.85 4.01
N GLY A 192 27.87 -5.05 4.32
CA GLY A 192 27.07 -6.26 4.47
C GLY A 192 26.10 -6.20 5.66
N ILE A 193 26.48 -5.58 6.77
CA ILE A 193 25.60 -5.40 7.93
C ILE A 193 24.50 -4.38 7.61
N ILE A 194 24.86 -3.28 6.97
CA ILE A 194 23.91 -2.26 6.53
C ILE A 194 22.84 -2.88 5.62
N PHE A 195 23.29 -3.66 4.63
CA PHE A 195 22.38 -4.34 3.71
C PHE A 195 21.46 -5.35 4.41
N ALA A 196 21.99 -6.12 5.36
CA ALA A 196 21.20 -7.06 6.16
C ALA A 196 20.14 -6.35 7.01
N LEU A 197 20.47 -5.18 7.59
CA LEU A 197 19.53 -4.37 8.36
C LEU A 197 18.41 -3.80 7.46
N PHE A 198 18.75 -3.31 6.28
CA PHE A 198 17.75 -2.87 5.31
C PHE A 198 16.87 -4.02 4.82
N ALA A 199 17.46 -5.20 4.59
CA ALA A 199 16.72 -6.39 4.20
C ALA A 199 15.73 -6.80 5.29
N MET A 200 16.16 -6.79 6.56
CA MET A 200 15.28 -7.08 7.70
C MET A 200 14.15 -6.06 7.80
N TYR A 201 14.44 -4.75 7.69
CA TYR A 201 13.44 -3.71 7.64
C TYR A 201 12.43 -3.97 6.52
N ALA A 202 12.89 -4.26 5.29
CA ALA A 202 12.06 -4.49 4.13
C ALA A 202 11.06 -5.64 4.35
N VAL A 203 11.52 -6.77 4.87
CA VAL A 203 10.66 -7.93 5.12
C VAL A 203 9.58 -7.63 6.15
N PHE A 204 9.94 -7.00 7.27
CA PHE A 204 8.96 -6.72 8.34
C PHE A 204 8.00 -5.58 8.00
N LEU A 205 8.39 -4.65 7.13
CA LEU A 205 7.51 -3.60 6.64
C LEU A 205 6.27 -4.15 5.94
N GLY A 206 6.37 -5.30 5.29
CA GLY A 206 5.23 -5.97 4.64
C GLY A 206 4.04 -6.16 5.58
N GLY A 207 4.29 -6.45 6.86
CA GLY A 207 3.23 -6.59 7.87
C GLY A 207 2.46 -5.31 8.13
N THR A 208 3.14 -4.17 8.21
CA THR A 208 2.48 -2.87 8.41
C THR A 208 1.66 -2.48 7.20
N GLN A 209 2.15 -2.73 6.01
CA GLN A 209 1.52 -2.34 4.73
C GLN A 209 0.21 -3.08 4.44
N ILE A 210 0.13 -4.37 4.76
CA ILE A 210 -1.12 -5.13 4.60
C ILE A 210 -2.22 -4.58 5.48
N LEU A 211 -1.89 -4.30 6.72
CA LEU A 211 -2.87 -3.86 7.69
C LEU A 211 -3.35 -2.43 7.46
N GLN A 212 -2.58 -1.60 6.73
CA GLN A 212 -2.99 -0.23 6.37
C GLN A 212 -4.34 -0.16 5.65
N THR A 213 -4.66 -1.16 4.84
CA THR A 213 -5.93 -1.18 4.10
C THR A 213 -7.02 -1.95 4.83
N ILE A 214 -6.67 -3.02 5.52
CA ILE A 214 -7.64 -3.92 6.15
C ILE A 214 -8.12 -3.38 7.49
N TYR A 215 -7.19 -2.94 8.33
CA TYR A 215 -7.49 -2.60 9.72
C TYR A 215 -8.38 -1.35 9.90
N PRO A 216 -8.20 -0.26 9.15
CA PRO A 216 -9.13 0.87 9.23
C PRO A 216 -10.55 0.49 8.81
N VAL A 217 -10.70 -0.39 7.80
CA VAL A 217 -12.02 -0.87 7.37
C VAL A 217 -12.71 -1.70 8.47
N GLU A 218 -11.95 -2.44 9.26
CA GLU A 218 -12.47 -3.19 10.40
C GLU A 218 -12.78 -2.29 11.62
N MET A 219 -12.06 -1.17 11.79
CA MET A 219 -12.18 -0.28 12.94
C MET A 219 -13.36 0.69 12.88
N PHE A 220 -13.77 1.06 11.68
CA PHE A 220 -14.81 2.07 11.48
C PHE A 220 -16.10 1.43 10.96
N PRO A 221 -17.28 1.79 11.49
CA PRO A 221 -18.56 1.39 10.92
C PRO A 221 -18.74 1.97 9.52
N THR A 222 -19.59 1.31 8.74
CA THR A 222 -19.82 1.63 7.32
C THR A 222 -20.26 3.06 7.08
N GLU A 223 -20.97 3.64 8.02
CA GLU A 223 -21.56 4.99 7.96
C GLU A 223 -20.50 6.10 7.90
N ILE A 224 -19.34 5.89 8.49
CA ILE A 224 -18.26 6.91 8.59
C ILE A 224 -16.99 6.55 7.80
N ARG A 225 -17.00 5.45 7.04
CA ARG A 225 -15.81 5.02 6.25
C ARG A 225 -15.49 5.94 5.06
N GLY A 226 -16.42 6.74 4.63
CA GLY A 226 -16.29 7.62 3.46
C GLY A 226 -16.11 9.10 3.80
N THR A 227 -15.83 9.42 5.06
CA THR A 227 -15.70 10.81 5.54
C THR A 227 -14.30 11.36 5.39
#